data_395de159e89ad860937aaab18598017a
#
_entry.id   395de159e89ad860937aaab18598017a
#
_cell.length_a   1.000
_cell.length_b   1.000
_cell.length_c   1.000
_cell.angle_alpha   90.00
_cell.angle_beta   90.00
_cell.angle_gamma   90.00
#
_symmetry.space_group_name_H-M   'P 1'
#
loop_
_entity.id
_entity.type
_entity.pdbx_description
1 polymer ?
#
loop_
_entity_poly.entity_id
_entity_poly.type
_entity_poly.pdbx_seq_one_letter_code
_entity_poly.pdbx_strand_id
1 'polypeptide(L)'
;TFGVAGQIGDRKEPGFPAGGTSGTSVSTAPWLSIAEQAAYAHPYLPKTYDGLPTASQNNYGNTINPIAATDLSGYSKSQTVAVQTNAALQWDLPWVKGLSLKVMGAYDRSSTTSKILSTPYFLMLASTPNSTSQDITYSKASDPRNDANVTTGKKTNNLTEGFSQWRRITSQASISYKNTFAEKHKVDLLALIETRDYKTNKFSASGKDIPFPQLPELDQATTPADKPIGGSSDASRKVGLVFRGQYNYADKYLFEFSGRYDGSYKFIGNVSGRRWGFFPSVSLGWRMSEENFFAPLRNAVDNFKLRASFGSLGDDSGSAAYAFLSTFSNVSTAPSVVLGGVGQNGIMTSLVANELLTWERNYSYNVGFDLAMWSGKLGVEFDAFYNYIFDILGSNTGKPASMGGYYPTYINNNAQDVKGIDVKLTHR
;
A
#
# COMPACT_ATOMS: atom_id res chain seq x y z
N THR A 1 -20.10 -23.53 -0.03
CA THR A 1 -18.92 -23.50 0.86
C THR A 1 -19.03 -22.32 1.82
N PHE A 2 -18.59 -22.54 3.05
CA PHE A 2 -18.51 -21.52 4.08
C PHE A 2 -17.12 -21.59 4.72
N GLY A 3 -16.48 -20.45 4.91
CA GLY A 3 -15.17 -20.35 5.53
C GLY A 3 -15.12 -19.21 6.53
N VAL A 4 -14.47 -19.45 7.67
CA VAL A 4 -14.15 -18.44 8.69
C VAL A 4 -12.70 -18.60 9.08
N ALA A 5 -11.96 -17.50 9.10
CA ALA A 5 -10.61 -17.43 9.62
C ALA A 5 -10.50 -16.26 10.60
N GLY A 6 -9.80 -16.47 11.70
CA GLY A 6 -9.51 -15.45 12.70
C GLY A 6 -8.02 -15.40 13.00
N GLN A 7 -7.50 -14.22 13.23
CA GLN A 7 -6.13 -14.00 13.66
C GLN A 7 -6.09 -12.97 14.77
N ILE A 8 -5.31 -13.25 15.80
CA ILE A 8 -4.96 -12.30 16.85
C ILE A 8 -3.45 -12.15 16.85
N GLY A 9 -2.98 -10.91 16.75
CA GLY A 9 -1.56 -10.58 16.76
C GLY A 9 -1.29 -9.56 17.84
N ASP A 10 -0.38 -9.87 18.75
CA ASP A 10 0.14 -8.96 19.78
C ASP A 10 1.55 -8.54 19.41
N ARG A 11 1.83 -7.24 19.52
CA ARG A 11 3.13 -6.66 19.24
C ARG A 11 3.55 -5.76 20.39
N LYS A 12 4.80 -5.89 20.82
CA LYS A 12 5.41 -5.01 21.81
C LYS A 12 6.76 -4.56 21.31
N GLU A 13 6.99 -3.27 21.32
CA GLU A 13 8.22 -2.61 20.88
C GLU A 13 8.65 -1.55 21.90
N PRO A 14 9.89 -1.02 21.81
CA PRO A 14 10.31 0.17 22.55
C PRO A 14 9.41 1.38 22.29
N GLY A 15 9.38 2.32 23.21
CA GLY A 15 8.41 3.44 23.22
C GLY A 15 8.74 4.61 22.30
N PHE A 16 9.76 4.53 21.45
CA PHE A 16 10.01 5.57 20.46
C PHE A 16 9.10 5.38 19.22
N PRO A 17 8.47 6.45 18.72
CA PRO A 17 7.56 6.34 17.60
C PRO A 17 8.29 5.93 16.33
N ALA A 18 7.67 5.04 15.57
CA ALA A 18 8.06 4.75 14.20
C ALA A 18 7.90 6.03 13.37
N GLY A 19 9.00 6.56 12.84
CA GLY A 19 8.96 7.71 11.94
C GLY A 19 9.32 9.05 12.55
N GLY A 20 10.52 9.18 13.09
CA GLY A 20 11.16 10.49 13.25
C GLY A 20 11.52 11.04 11.87
N THR A 21 10.70 11.96 11.34
CA THR A 21 11.06 12.78 10.18
C THR A 21 12.04 13.83 10.61
N SER A 22 13.31 13.57 10.52
CA SER A 22 14.35 14.60 10.49
C SER A 22 15.45 14.19 9.54
N GLY A 23 15.41 14.70 8.33
CA GLY A 23 16.55 15.09 7.50
C GLY A 23 17.54 14.07 6.99
N THR A 24 17.52 12.84 7.45
CA THR A 24 18.28 11.71 6.92
C THR A 24 17.36 10.49 6.94
N SER A 25 17.24 9.83 5.81
CA SER A 25 16.37 8.69 5.55
C SER A 25 16.71 7.50 6.47
N VAL A 26 16.27 7.57 7.72
CA VAL A 26 16.30 6.44 8.63
C VAL A 26 15.01 5.67 8.46
N SER A 27 15.16 4.41 8.15
CA SER A 27 14.13 3.40 7.99
C SER A 27 12.99 3.53 9.00
N THR A 28 11.77 3.34 8.52
CA THR A 28 10.53 3.37 9.29
C THR A 28 10.40 2.23 10.32
N ALA A 29 11.39 1.37 10.48
CA ALA A 29 11.41 0.27 11.43
C ALA A 29 12.26 0.63 12.66
N PRO A 30 11.68 0.76 13.87
CA PRO A 30 12.43 1.12 15.09
C PRO A 30 13.61 0.20 15.40
N TRP A 31 13.45 -1.12 15.16
CA TRP A 31 14.49 -2.11 15.37
C TRP A 31 15.67 -1.96 14.40
N LEU A 32 15.45 -1.49 13.18
CA LEU A 32 16.54 -1.26 12.22
C LEU A 32 17.37 -0.06 12.66
N SER A 33 16.74 1.00 13.15
CA SER A 33 17.41 2.14 13.75
C SER A 33 18.26 1.71 14.97
N ILE A 34 17.74 0.83 15.81
CA ILE A 34 18.50 0.27 16.95
C ILE A 34 19.70 -0.55 16.45
N ALA A 35 19.52 -1.39 15.44
CA ALA A 35 20.58 -2.22 14.87
C ALA A 35 21.68 -1.39 14.21
N GLU A 36 21.31 -0.35 13.46
CA GLU A 36 22.25 0.60 12.88
C GLU A 36 23.05 1.33 13.97
N GLN A 37 22.38 1.79 15.02
CA GLN A 37 23.03 2.46 16.14
C GLN A 37 23.92 1.52 16.94
N ALA A 38 23.54 0.26 17.08
CA ALA A 38 24.40 -0.75 17.71
C ALA A 38 25.69 -0.97 16.92
N ALA A 39 25.65 -0.86 15.59
CA ALA A 39 26.84 -0.94 14.74
C ALA A 39 27.77 0.27 14.89
N TYR A 40 27.25 1.43 15.29
CA TYR A 40 28.03 2.65 15.56
C TYR A 40 28.36 2.86 17.04
N ALA A 41 27.85 1.99 17.94
CA ALA A 41 28.16 2.09 19.36
C ALA A 41 29.66 1.88 19.57
N HIS A 42 30.28 2.77 20.34
CA HIS A 42 31.72 2.71 20.61
C HIS A 42 32.01 1.54 21.56
N PRO A 43 32.73 0.51 21.14
CA PRO A 43 32.88 -0.73 21.91
C PRO A 43 33.68 -0.56 23.23
N TYR A 44 34.40 0.54 23.40
CA TYR A 44 35.24 0.83 24.54
C TYR A 44 34.63 1.75 25.59
N LEU A 45 33.38 2.27 25.34
CA LEU A 45 32.70 3.06 26.35
C LEU A 45 32.09 2.14 27.43
N PRO A 46 32.13 2.53 28.71
CA PRO A 46 31.40 1.82 29.73
C PRO A 46 29.90 1.90 29.43
N LYS A 47 29.13 0.87 29.76
CA LYS A 47 27.70 0.84 29.54
C LYS A 47 26.98 2.00 30.22
N THR A 48 27.44 2.38 31.40
CA THR A 48 26.94 3.48 32.21
C THR A 48 28.10 4.25 32.83
N TYR A 49 27.91 5.55 33.02
CA TYR A 49 28.79 6.41 33.78
C TYR A 49 27.92 7.30 34.68
N ASP A 50 28.23 7.38 35.95
CA ASP A 50 27.44 8.08 36.97
C ASP A 50 25.93 7.72 36.91
N GLY A 51 25.66 6.41 36.77
CA GLY A 51 24.29 5.87 36.72
C GLY A 51 23.53 6.10 35.42
N LEU A 52 24.08 6.84 34.45
CA LEU A 52 23.45 7.11 33.16
C LEU A 52 24.07 6.29 32.04
N PRO A 53 23.27 5.85 31.05
CA PRO A 53 23.78 5.17 29.86
C PRO A 53 24.73 6.07 29.08
N THR A 54 25.84 5.56 28.60
CA THR A 54 26.82 6.34 27.84
C THR A 54 26.52 6.35 26.35
N ALA A 55 26.85 7.45 25.68
CA ALA A 55 26.83 7.59 24.24
C ALA A 55 28.02 8.42 23.76
N SER A 56 28.49 8.17 22.55
CA SER A 56 29.56 8.98 21.94
C SER A 56 28.99 10.23 21.33
N GLN A 57 29.63 11.37 21.59
CA GLN A 57 29.25 12.66 21.02
C GLN A 57 29.79 12.86 19.59
N ASN A 58 30.83 12.14 19.19
CA ASN A 58 31.62 12.47 18.00
C ASN A 58 31.34 11.63 16.76
N ASN A 59 30.43 10.68 16.79
CA ASN A 59 30.17 9.81 15.64
C ASN A 59 28.89 10.16 14.93
N TYR A 60 29.02 10.79 13.75
CA TYR A 60 28.01 10.96 12.72
C TYR A 60 26.68 11.61 13.15
N GLY A 61 26.71 12.48 14.15
CA GLY A 61 25.53 13.23 14.59
C GLY A 61 24.50 12.42 15.39
N ASN A 62 24.73 11.15 15.63
CA ASN A 62 23.84 10.27 16.39
C ASN A 62 24.38 10.00 17.80
N THR A 63 23.86 10.73 18.78
CA THR A 63 24.15 10.55 20.20
C THR A 63 23.11 9.61 20.84
N ILE A 64 22.99 8.38 20.37
CA ILE A 64 21.99 7.44 20.87
C ILE A 64 22.69 6.22 21.46
N ASN A 65 22.15 5.72 22.56
CA ASN A 65 22.54 4.45 23.12
C ASN A 65 21.43 3.42 22.82
N PRO A 66 21.69 2.37 22.03
CA PRO A 66 20.65 1.43 21.62
C PRO A 66 20.02 0.67 22.78
N ILE A 67 20.79 0.37 23.84
CA ILE A 67 20.29 -0.30 25.04
C ILE A 67 19.34 0.64 25.80
N ALA A 68 19.76 1.89 26.02
CA ALA A 68 18.93 2.88 26.69
C ALA A 68 17.65 3.19 25.89
N ALA A 69 17.75 3.27 24.55
CA ALA A 69 16.61 3.44 23.68
C ALA A 69 15.60 2.29 23.81
N THR A 70 16.09 1.06 23.96
CA THR A 70 15.24 -0.12 24.13
C THR A 70 14.59 -0.19 25.50
N ASP A 71 15.35 0.09 26.55
CA ASP A 71 14.95 -0.19 27.93
C ASP A 71 14.28 1.01 28.61
N LEU A 72 14.65 2.25 28.24
CA LEU A 72 14.24 3.46 28.94
C LEU A 72 13.25 4.34 28.16
N SER A 73 13.08 4.11 26.87
CA SER A 73 12.21 4.95 26.04
C SER A 73 10.69 4.70 26.27
N GLY A 74 10.33 3.72 27.07
CA GLY A 74 8.95 3.30 27.30
C GLY A 74 8.56 2.09 26.47
N TYR A 75 7.34 2.08 25.93
CA TYR A 75 6.85 0.94 25.13
C TYR A 75 5.80 1.36 24.08
N SER A 76 5.73 0.57 23.02
CA SER A 76 4.64 0.57 22.07
C SER A 76 4.00 -0.82 22.05
N LYS A 77 2.75 -0.91 22.44
CA LYS A 77 1.96 -2.15 22.43
C LYS A 77 0.83 -2.00 21.44
N SER A 78 0.60 -3.02 20.65
CA SER A 78 -0.58 -3.09 19.79
C SER A 78 -1.14 -4.50 19.73
N GLN A 79 -2.46 -4.59 19.69
CA GLN A 79 -3.18 -5.84 19.47
C GLN A 79 -4.04 -5.67 18.22
N THR A 80 -3.89 -6.58 17.28
CA THR A 80 -4.69 -6.64 16.06
C THR A 80 -5.54 -7.89 16.07
N VAL A 81 -6.85 -7.70 15.91
CA VAL A 81 -7.82 -8.78 15.73
C VAL A 81 -8.37 -8.68 14.31
N ALA A 82 -8.16 -9.74 13.52
CA ALA A 82 -8.69 -9.84 12.17
C ALA A 82 -9.64 -11.02 12.07
N VAL A 83 -10.77 -10.81 11.38
CA VAL A 83 -11.77 -11.83 11.07
C VAL A 83 -12.04 -11.76 9.58
N GLN A 84 -11.96 -12.92 8.92
CA GLN A 84 -12.26 -13.08 7.51
C GLN A 84 -13.33 -14.16 7.37
N THR A 85 -14.42 -13.82 6.71
CA THR A 85 -15.52 -14.78 6.47
C THR A 85 -15.88 -14.75 5.00
N ASN A 86 -16.18 -15.93 4.47
CA ASN A 86 -16.73 -16.05 3.14
C ASN A 86 -17.82 -17.12 3.10
N ALA A 87 -18.81 -16.90 2.27
CA ALA A 87 -19.85 -17.87 1.97
C ALA A 87 -20.08 -17.88 0.46
N ALA A 88 -20.17 -19.06 -0.12
CA ALA A 88 -20.48 -19.20 -1.53
C ALA A 88 -21.48 -20.34 -1.74
N LEU A 89 -22.48 -20.06 -2.54
CA LEU A 89 -23.47 -21.01 -3.03
C LEU A 89 -23.28 -21.14 -4.55
N GLN A 90 -23.09 -22.34 -5.01
CA GLN A 90 -23.05 -22.68 -6.43
C GLN A 90 -24.18 -23.65 -6.74
N TRP A 91 -24.85 -23.41 -7.83
CA TRP A 91 -25.90 -24.25 -8.34
C TRP A 91 -25.63 -24.58 -9.81
N ASP A 92 -25.34 -25.85 -10.07
CA ASP A 92 -25.22 -26.40 -11.42
C ASP A 92 -26.60 -26.79 -11.91
N LEU A 93 -27.07 -26.18 -12.99
CA LEU A 93 -28.41 -26.35 -13.49
C LEU A 93 -28.56 -27.68 -14.19
N PRO A 94 -29.40 -28.64 -13.68
CA PRO A 94 -29.47 -29.99 -14.22
C PRO A 94 -30.07 -30.05 -15.63
N TRP A 95 -30.91 -29.08 -16.01
CA TRP A 95 -31.59 -29.03 -17.32
C TRP A 95 -30.78 -28.33 -18.39
N VAL A 96 -29.68 -27.63 -18.05
CA VAL A 96 -28.75 -27.01 -19.02
C VAL A 96 -27.34 -27.45 -18.71
N LYS A 97 -26.90 -28.53 -19.40
CA LYS A 97 -25.55 -29.08 -19.18
C LYS A 97 -24.47 -28.03 -19.34
N GLY A 98 -23.67 -27.88 -18.30
CA GLY A 98 -22.54 -26.94 -18.30
C GLY A 98 -22.87 -25.54 -17.82
N LEU A 99 -24.12 -25.23 -17.46
CA LEU A 99 -24.51 -23.92 -16.90
C LEU A 99 -24.49 -23.97 -15.38
N SER A 100 -23.76 -23.03 -14.78
CA SER A 100 -23.72 -22.87 -13.33
C SER A 100 -23.90 -21.43 -12.91
N LEU A 101 -24.60 -21.24 -11.79
CA LEU A 101 -24.78 -19.97 -11.10
C LEU A 101 -24.02 -20.00 -9.80
N LYS A 102 -23.31 -18.92 -9.46
CA LYS A 102 -22.60 -18.82 -8.19
C LYS A 102 -22.83 -17.45 -7.58
N VAL A 103 -23.17 -17.43 -6.29
CA VAL A 103 -23.23 -16.23 -5.47
C VAL A 103 -22.21 -16.38 -4.35
N MET A 104 -21.43 -15.34 -4.10
CA MET A 104 -20.43 -15.30 -3.03
C MET A 104 -20.55 -13.97 -2.27
N GLY A 105 -20.49 -14.07 -0.94
CA GLY A 105 -20.33 -12.96 -0.04
C GLY A 105 -19.09 -13.15 0.83
N ALA A 106 -18.33 -12.10 1.05
CA ALA A 106 -17.22 -12.09 2.00
C ALA A 106 -17.30 -10.85 2.89
N TYR A 107 -17.02 -11.04 4.17
CA TYR A 107 -16.92 -10.00 5.17
C TYR A 107 -15.58 -10.13 5.87
N ASP A 108 -14.73 -9.13 5.66
CA ASP A 108 -13.43 -9.02 6.30
C ASP A 108 -13.43 -7.80 7.22
N ARG A 109 -12.90 -7.99 8.42
CA ARG A 109 -12.75 -6.92 9.41
C ARG A 109 -11.42 -7.08 10.12
N SER A 110 -10.74 -5.96 10.34
CA SER A 110 -9.58 -5.91 11.23
C SER A 110 -9.71 -4.70 12.15
N SER A 111 -9.38 -4.88 13.41
CA SER A 111 -9.30 -3.83 14.41
C SER A 111 -7.98 -3.90 15.13
N THR A 112 -7.34 -2.76 15.30
CA THR A 112 -6.06 -2.62 16.01
C THR A 112 -6.26 -1.61 17.15
N THR A 113 -5.94 -2.02 18.35
CA THR A 113 -5.76 -1.14 19.50
C THR A 113 -4.27 -0.90 19.71
N SER A 114 -3.88 0.30 20.09
CA SER A 114 -2.50 0.65 20.40
C SER A 114 -2.40 1.48 21.66
N LYS A 115 -1.34 1.22 22.44
CA LYS A 115 -0.97 2.00 23.62
C LYS A 115 0.54 2.24 23.58
N ILE A 116 0.92 3.50 23.43
CA ILE A 116 2.31 3.92 23.24
C ILE A 116 2.67 4.88 24.38
N LEU A 117 3.58 4.45 25.24
CA LEU A 117 4.19 5.31 26.24
C LEU A 117 5.60 5.66 25.78
N SER A 118 5.85 6.95 25.59
CA SER A 118 7.19 7.48 25.29
C SER A 118 7.73 8.17 26.53
N THR A 119 8.86 7.69 27.03
CA THR A 119 9.50 8.18 28.24
C THR A 119 10.84 8.83 27.90
N PRO A 120 11.09 10.09 28.35
CA PRO A 120 12.39 10.73 28.17
C PRO A 120 13.44 10.11 29.10
N TYR A 121 14.66 9.96 28.60
CA TYR A 121 15.80 9.49 29.39
C TYR A 121 17.05 10.32 29.10
N PHE A 122 17.97 10.41 30.06
CA PHE A 122 19.23 11.14 29.91
C PHE A 122 20.37 10.19 29.52
N LEU A 123 21.30 10.72 28.75
CA LEU A 123 22.53 10.05 28.39
C LEU A 123 23.74 10.77 29.01
N MET A 124 24.78 10.01 29.25
CA MET A 124 26.11 10.55 29.53
C MET A 124 26.92 10.54 28.24
N LEU A 125 27.27 11.72 27.76
CA LEU A 125 27.99 11.93 26.51
C LEU A 125 29.50 11.80 26.76
N ALA A 126 30.12 10.89 26.05
CA ALA A 126 31.56 10.73 26.03
C ALA A 126 32.18 11.52 24.88
N SER A 127 33.16 12.33 25.13
CA SER A 127 33.87 13.17 24.18
C SER A 127 35.37 13.09 24.40
N THR A 128 36.11 13.10 23.29
CA THR A 128 37.56 13.32 23.32
C THR A 128 37.83 14.78 23.01
N PRO A 129 38.46 15.54 23.92
CA PRO A 129 38.64 16.99 23.74
C PRO A 129 39.49 17.37 22.51
N ASN A 130 40.42 16.51 22.10
CA ASN A 130 41.26 16.71 20.91
C ASN A 130 41.49 15.39 20.20
N SER A 131 41.79 15.42 18.91
CA SER A 131 42.12 14.27 18.07
C SER A 131 43.40 13.54 18.54
N THR A 132 44.21 14.16 19.39
CA THR A 132 45.48 13.65 19.97
C THR A 132 45.36 13.25 21.43
N SER A 133 44.27 13.59 22.13
CA SER A 133 44.06 13.20 23.52
C SER A 133 43.39 11.84 23.60
N GLN A 134 43.96 10.96 24.41
CA GLN A 134 43.36 9.68 24.75
C GLN A 134 42.38 9.79 25.94
N ASP A 135 42.26 10.98 26.55
CA ASP A 135 41.40 11.20 27.70
C ASP A 135 39.94 11.37 27.26
N ILE A 136 39.08 10.50 27.76
CA ILE A 136 37.63 10.59 27.52
C ILE A 136 37.04 11.41 28.66
N THR A 137 36.35 12.48 28.27
CA THR A 137 35.55 13.31 29.18
C THR A 137 34.10 12.95 29.10
N TYR A 138 33.40 12.95 30.21
CA TYR A 138 32.00 12.62 30.30
C TYR A 138 31.20 13.86 30.73
N SER A 139 30.10 14.13 30.03
CA SER A 139 29.18 15.19 30.38
C SER A 139 27.74 14.70 30.24
N LYS A 140 26.87 15.05 31.22
CA LYS A 140 25.46 14.75 31.10
C LYS A 140 24.85 15.54 29.95
N ALA A 141 24.05 14.89 29.10
CA ALA A 141 23.32 15.55 28.06
C ALA A 141 22.42 16.67 28.63
N SER A 142 22.45 17.84 28.01
CA SER A 142 21.64 19.00 28.45
C SER A 142 20.15 18.71 28.41
N ASP A 143 19.72 17.95 27.42
CA ASP A 143 18.32 17.58 27.20
C ASP A 143 18.13 16.08 27.27
N PRO A 144 17.00 15.61 27.84
CA PRO A 144 16.65 14.21 27.81
C PRO A 144 16.35 13.79 26.38
N ARG A 145 16.76 12.56 26.06
CA ARG A 145 16.42 11.92 24.81
C ARG A 145 14.98 11.40 24.86
N ASN A 146 14.24 11.76 23.87
CA ASN A 146 12.98 11.13 23.51
C ASN A 146 13.13 10.94 21.99
N ASP A 147 13.43 9.75 21.54
CA ASP A 147 13.89 9.44 20.18
C ASP A 147 12.91 9.79 19.05
N ALA A 148 11.80 10.42 19.38
CA ALA A 148 10.86 10.96 18.41
C ALA A 148 11.26 12.31 17.81
N ASN A 149 12.11 13.10 18.49
CA ASN A 149 12.54 14.41 18.01
C ASN A 149 13.76 14.91 18.78
N VAL A 150 14.86 15.03 18.11
CA VAL A 150 16.09 15.74 18.59
C VAL A 150 15.86 17.26 18.58
N THR A 151 14.65 17.73 18.51
CA THR A 151 14.34 19.15 18.56
C THR A 151 13.80 19.53 19.93
N THR A 152 14.70 20.12 20.69
CA THR A 152 14.40 21.07 21.78
C THR A 152 13.22 20.77 22.70
N GLY A 153 13.54 20.26 23.91
CA GLY A 153 12.76 20.64 25.07
C GLY A 153 11.56 19.79 25.46
N LYS A 154 11.36 18.57 24.96
CA LYS A 154 10.33 17.68 25.52
C LYS A 154 10.89 16.90 26.70
N LYS A 155 10.81 17.48 27.88
CA LYS A 155 11.25 16.87 29.18
C LYS A 155 10.20 15.95 29.79
N THR A 156 9.09 15.69 29.10
CA THR A 156 7.92 15.03 29.63
C THR A 156 7.58 13.77 28.87
N ASN A 157 7.08 12.77 29.60
CA ASN A 157 6.56 11.56 28.98
C ASN A 157 5.26 11.87 28.20
N ASN A 158 4.93 10.99 27.28
CA ASN A 158 3.73 11.10 26.46
C ASN A 158 3.09 9.72 26.31
N LEU A 159 1.81 9.63 26.63
CA LEU A 159 0.99 8.45 26.40
C LEU A 159 0.08 8.71 25.21
N THR A 160 0.05 7.79 24.25
CA THR A 160 -0.88 7.82 23.12
C THR A 160 -1.65 6.51 23.10
N GLU A 161 -2.97 6.61 23.07
CA GLU A 161 -3.84 5.47 22.83
C GLU A 161 -4.60 5.67 21.53
N GLY A 162 -4.72 4.59 20.76
CA GLY A 162 -5.33 4.63 19.44
C GLY A 162 -6.17 3.40 19.14
N PHE A 163 -7.17 3.61 18.32
CA PHE A 163 -7.97 2.57 17.74
C PHE A 163 -8.09 2.79 16.24
N SER A 164 -7.86 1.74 15.48
CA SER A 164 -8.04 1.71 14.02
C SER A 164 -8.82 0.48 13.64
N GLN A 165 -9.85 0.66 12.83
CA GLN A 165 -10.66 -0.44 12.33
C GLN A 165 -10.92 -0.25 10.86
N TRP A 166 -10.85 -1.34 10.09
CA TRP A 166 -11.41 -1.37 8.75
C TRP A 166 -12.32 -2.59 8.55
N ARG A 167 -13.27 -2.44 7.67
CA ARG A 167 -14.12 -3.53 7.18
C ARG A 167 -14.22 -3.50 5.67
N ARG A 168 -14.31 -4.66 5.07
CA ARG A 168 -14.56 -4.86 3.64
C ARG A 168 -15.69 -5.86 3.45
N ILE A 169 -16.68 -5.47 2.66
CA ILE A 169 -17.74 -6.35 2.20
C ILE A 169 -17.52 -6.54 0.71
N THR A 170 -17.40 -7.80 0.28
CA THR A 170 -17.32 -8.17 -1.14
C THR A 170 -18.52 -9.04 -1.47
N SER A 171 -19.27 -8.67 -2.50
CA SER A 171 -20.37 -9.48 -3.01
C SER A 171 -20.15 -9.76 -4.49
N GLN A 172 -20.35 -11.00 -4.90
CA GLN A 172 -20.18 -11.43 -6.28
C GLN A 172 -21.36 -12.31 -6.68
N ALA A 173 -21.85 -12.13 -7.88
CA ALA A 173 -22.76 -13.04 -8.53
C ALA A 173 -22.24 -13.35 -9.94
N SER A 174 -22.19 -14.61 -10.31
CA SER A 174 -21.67 -15.06 -11.60
C SER A 174 -22.52 -16.12 -12.24
N ILE A 175 -22.57 -16.10 -13.55
CA ILE A 175 -23.08 -17.14 -14.40
C ILE A 175 -21.93 -17.65 -15.28
N SER A 176 -21.78 -18.96 -15.34
CA SER A 176 -20.77 -19.59 -16.18
C SER A 176 -21.37 -20.72 -16.99
N TYR A 177 -20.92 -20.83 -18.23
CA TYR A 177 -21.34 -21.89 -19.14
C TYR A 177 -20.10 -22.57 -19.73
N LYS A 178 -19.99 -23.88 -19.56
CA LYS A 178 -18.85 -24.67 -20.07
C LYS A 178 -19.39 -25.91 -20.77
N ASN A 179 -19.04 -26.04 -22.04
CA ASN A 179 -19.48 -27.20 -22.82
C ASN A 179 -18.47 -27.53 -23.94
N THR A 180 -18.55 -28.78 -24.42
CA THR A 180 -17.79 -29.25 -25.57
C THR A 180 -18.76 -29.78 -26.61
N PHE A 181 -18.76 -29.19 -27.79
CA PHE A 181 -19.63 -29.57 -28.91
C PHE A 181 -18.80 -30.32 -29.95
N ALA A 182 -19.38 -31.37 -30.53
CA ALA A 182 -18.77 -32.19 -31.55
C ALA A 182 -17.31 -32.61 -31.21
N GLU A 183 -17.01 -32.83 -29.93
CA GLU A 183 -15.70 -33.22 -29.38
C GLU A 183 -14.54 -32.26 -29.64
N LYS A 184 -14.73 -31.27 -30.51
CA LYS A 184 -13.68 -30.34 -30.99
C LYS A 184 -13.88 -28.89 -30.56
N HIS A 185 -15.12 -28.48 -30.26
CA HIS A 185 -15.44 -27.09 -29.94
C HIS A 185 -15.65 -26.93 -28.45
N LYS A 186 -14.62 -26.50 -27.73
CA LYS A 186 -14.71 -26.25 -26.29
C LYS A 186 -15.00 -24.77 -26.08
N VAL A 187 -16.08 -24.49 -25.36
CA VAL A 187 -16.54 -23.12 -25.04
C VAL A 187 -16.61 -23.00 -23.52
N ASP A 188 -16.05 -21.91 -22.98
CA ASP A 188 -16.14 -21.49 -21.59
C ASP A 188 -16.51 -20.01 -21.53
N LEU A 189 -17.70 -19.70 -21.00
CA LEU A 189 -18.22 -18.36 -20.86
C LEU A 189 -18.43 -18.02 -19.39
N LEU A 190 -18.09 -16.79 -19.01
CA LEU A 190 -18.30 -16.26 -17.67
C LEU A 190 -18.82 -14.84 -17.76
N ALA A 191 -19.86 -14.53 -17.01
CA ALA A 191 -20.26 -13.17 -16.67
C ALA A 191 -20.36 -13.07 -15.15
N LEU A 192 -19.82 -11.96 -14.60
CA LEU A 192 -19.74 -11.75 -13.15
C LEU A 192 -19.96 -10.27 -12.84
N ILE A 193 -20.74 -10.00 -11.80
CA ILE A 193 -20.81 -8.71 -11.14
C ILE A 193 -20.13 -8.80 -9.77
N GLU A 194 -19.30 -7.82 -9.47
CA GLU A 194 -18.61 -7.69 -8.20
C GLU A 194 -18.88 -6.32 -7.60
N THR A 195 -19.16 -6.28 -6.30
CA THR A 195 -19.20 -5.04 -5.54
C THR A 195 -18.26 -5.13 -4.35
N ARG A 196 -17.56 -4.03 -4.05
CA ARG A 196 -16.72 -3.88 -2.86
C ARG A 196 -17.10 -2.61 -2.12
N ASP A 197 -17.44 -2.76 -0.84
CA ASP A 197 -17.63 -1.67 0.11
C ASP A 197 -16.52 -1.76 1.16
N TYR A 198 -15.70 -0.74 1.25
CA TYR A 198 -14.61 -0.64 2.22
C TYR A 198 -14.82 0.60 3.09
N LYS A 199 -14.69 0.43 4.40
CA LYS A 199 -14.75 1.53 5.36
C LYS A 199 -13.63 1.41 6.36
N THR A 200 -13.04 2.53 6.73
CA THR A 200 -12.07 2.63 7.82
C THR A 200 -12.49 3.71 8.80
N ASN A 201 -12.25 3.46 10.07
CA ASN A 201 -12.40 4.43 11.15
C ASN A 201 -11.17 4.36 12.03
N LYS A 202 -10.68 5.50 12.44
CA LYS A 202 -9.56 5.60 13.38
C LYS A 202 -9.74 6.79 14.30
N PHE A 203 -9.31 6.63 15.52
CA PHE A 203 -9.17 7.73 16.46
C PHE A 203 -7.93 7.51 17.34
N SER A 204 -7.41 8.58 17.87
CA SER A 204 -6.31 8.55 18.83
C SER A 204 -6.45 9.70 19.81
N ALA A 205 -5.98 9.47 21.02
CA ALA A 205 -5.84 10.48 22.03
C ALA A 205 -4.44 10.39 22.63
N SER A 206 -3.87 11.52 22.98
CA SER A 206 -2.56 11.59 23.63
C SER A 206 -2.66 12.41 24.92
N GLY A 207 -1.79 12.10 25.87
CA GLY A 207 -1.65 12.86 27.11
C GLY A 207 -0.17 13.00 27.46
N LYS A 208 0.24 14.21 27.85
CA LYS A 208 1.61 14.49 28.31
C LYS A 208 1.64 14.61 29.83
N ASP A 209 2.83 14.57 30.38
CA ASP A 209 3.09 14.70 31.82
C ASP A 209 2.32 13.68 32.67
N ILE A 210 2.41 12.41 32.29
CA ILE A 210 1.82 11.31 33.03
C ILE A 210 2.59 11.12 34.35
N PRO A 211 2.00 11.40 35.51
CA PRO A 211 2.70 11.36 36.81
C PRO A 211 3.14 9.96 37.21
N PHE A 212 2.40 8.93 36.78
CA PHE A 212 2.66 7.53 37.13
C PHE A 212 2.93 6.69 35.90
N PRO A 213 4.15 6.78 35.30
CA PRO A 213 4.48 6.04 34.08
C PRO A 213 4.46 4.51 34.24
N GLN A 214 4.41 3.99 35.47
CA GLN A 214 4.27 2.56 35.78
C GLN A 214 2.84 2.04 35.53
N LEU A 215 1.83 2.91 35.68
CA LEU A 215 0.42 2.66 35.41
C LEU A 215 -0.14 3.82 34.58
N PRO A 216 0.31 3.98 33.33
CA PRO A 216 -0.02 5.15 32.55
C PRO A 216 -1.45 5.08 32.02
N GLU A 217 -2.24 6.13 32.34
CA GLU A 217 -3.61 6.33 31.84
C GLU A 217 -3.77 7.76 31.33
N LEU A 218 -4.61 7.95 30.30
CA LEU A 218 -4.79 9.25 29.64
C LEU A 218 -5.42 10.32 30.56
N ASP A 219 -6.21 9.91 31.52
CA ASP A 219 -6.83 10.83 32.49
C ASP A 219 -5.82 11.50 33.43
N GLN A 220 -4.65 10.87 33.61
CA GLN A 220 -3.56 11.41 34.44
C GLN A 220 -2.89 12.65 33.82
N ALA A 221 -3.08 12.93 32.52
CA ALA A 221 -2.54 14.14 31.94
C ALA A 221 -3.14 15.38 32.55
N THR A 222 -2.29 16.29 33.04
CA THR A 222 -2.70 17.36 33.97
C THR A 222 -3.35 18.55 33.29
N THR A 223 -3.00 18.84 32.03
CA THR A 223 -3.50 20.00 31.30
C THR A 223 -4.35 19.63 30.08
N PRO A 224 -5.53 20.27 29.89
CA PRO A 224 -6.34 20.01 28.68
C PRO A 224 -5.61 20.31 27.37
N ALA A 225 -4.73 21.30 27.33
CA ALA A 225 -3.93 21.66 26.17
C ALA A 225 -2.94 20.54 25.77
N ASP A 226 -2.59 19.67 26.70
CA ASP A 226 -1.68 18.55 26.49
C ASP A 226 -2.41 17.23 26.16
N LYS A 227 -3.70 17.31 25.84
CA LYS A 227 -4.56 16.17 25.49
C LYS A 227 -5.05 16.26 24.03
N PRO A 228 -4.14 16.21 23.02
CA PRO A 228 -4.57 16.21 21.64
C PRO A 228 -5.37 14.95 21.33
N ILE A 229 -6.49 15.16 20.65
CA ILE A 229 -7.35 14.10 20.13
C ILE A 229 -7.44 14.21 18.62
N GLY A 230 -7.56 13.10 17.94
CA GLY A 230 -7.72 13.07 16.49
C GLY A 230 -8.51 11.86 16.05
N GLY A 231 -9.21 12.01 14.94
CA GLY A 231 -9.95 10.91 14.34
C GLY A 231 -10.30 11.17 12.89
N SER A 232 -10.50 10.10 12.14
CA SER A 232 -10.93 10.19 10.76
C SER A 232 -11.66 8.93 10.35
N SER A 233 -12.55 9.07 9.38
CA SER A 233 -13.20 7.94 8.71
C SER A 233 -13.08 8.12 7.20
N ASP A 234 -12.97 6.99 6.49
CA ASP A 234 -12.98 6.98 5.04
C ASP A 234 -13.83 5.81 4.53
N ALA A 235 -14.38 5.95 3.33
CA ALA A 235 -15.20 4.94 2.70
C ALA A 235 -14.91 4.90 1.20
N SER A 236 -14.84 3.70 0.65
CA SER A 236 -14.70 3.50 -0.79
C SER A 236 -15.66 2.44 -1.30
N ARG A 237 -16.17 2.66 -2.50
CA ARG A 237 -17.03 1.70 -3.20
C ARG A 237 -16.57 1.52 -4.63
N LYS A 238 -16.52 0.26 -5.05
CA LYS A 238 -16.21 -0.11 -6.43
C LYS A 238 -17.24 -1.12 -6.90
N VAL A 239 -17.59 -1.03 -8.16
CA VAL A 239 -18.47 -1.99 -8.84
C VAL A 239 -17.79 -2.39 -10.13
N GLY A 240 -17.75 -3.67 -10.43
CA GLY A 240 -17.16 -4.22 -11.64
C GLY A 240 -18.09 -5.24 -12.29
N LEU A 241 -18.25 -5.13 -13.60
CA LEU A 241 -18.83 -6.16 -14.45
C LEU A 241 -17.70 -6.83 -15.20
N VAL A 242 -17.63 -8.15 -15.12
CA VAL A 242 -16.59 -8.95 -15.79
C VAL A 242 -17.28 -9.91 -16.74
N PHE A 243 -16.73 -10.05 -17.92
CA PHE A 243 -17.09 -11.12 -18.83
C PHE A 243 -15.82 -11.73 -19.43
N ARG A 244 -15.88 -13.03 -19.70
CA ARG A 244 -14.83 -13.81 -20.34
C ARG A 244 -15.44 -14.86 -21.23
N GLY A 245 -14.93 -14.96 -22.44
CA GLY A 245 -15.28 -16.02 -23.37
C GLY A 245 -13.97 -16.69 -23.84
N GLN A 246 -13.89 -18.01 -23.64
CA GLN A 246 -12.82 -18.84 -24.15
C GLN A 246 -13.38 -19.79 -25.19
N TYR A 247 -12.69 -19.93 -26.30
CA TYR A 247 -12.97 -20.88 -27.34
C TYR A 247 -11.72 -21.64 -27.74
N ASN A 248 -11.82 -22.95 -27.72
CA ASN A 248 -10.75 -23.84 -28.12
C ASN A 248 -11.28 -24.80 -29.20
N TYR A 249 -10.67 -24.75 -30.36
CA TYR A 249 -10.99 -25.64 -31.46
C TYR A 249 -9.92 -26.74 -31.61
N ALA A 250 -10.35 -27.98 -31.38
CA ALA A 250 -9.55 -29.19 -31.54
C ALA A 250 -8.19 -29.16 -30.81
N ASP A 251 -8.08 -28.40 -29.72
CA ASP A 251 -6.85 -28.13 -28.99
C ASP A 251 -5.73 -27.47 -29.81
N LYS A 252 -6.05 -26.96 -31.01
CA LYS A 252 -5.13 -26.29 -31.95
C LYS A 252 -5.22 -24.79 -31.89
N TYR A 253 -6.44 -24.26 -31.96
CA TYR A 253 -6.69 -22.82 -31.98
C TYR A 253 -7.38 -22.40 -30.70
N LEU A 254 -6.73 -21.51 -29.98
CA LEU A 254 -7.16 -21.00 -28.70
C LEU A 254 -7.49 -19.50 -28.86
N PHE A 255 -8.68 -19.11 -28.47
CA PHE A 255 -9.13 -17.73 -28.47
C PHE A 255 -9.71 -17.41 -27.11
N GLU A 256 -9.31 -16.28 -26.53
CA GLU A 256 -9.94 -15.71 -25.35
C GLU A 256 -10.24 -14.24 -25.58
N PHE A 257 -11.44 -13.86 -25.22
CA PHE A 257 -11.84 -12.47 -25.07
C PHE A 257 -12.38 -12.26 -23.66
N SER A 258 -11.82 -11.25 -22.97
CA SER A 258 -12.32 -10.84 -21.65
C SER A 258 -12.43 -9.33 -21.57
N GLY A 259 -13.21 -8.86 -20.63
CA GLY A 259 -13.35 -7.44 -20.38
C GLY A 259 -13.90 -7.16 -18.99
N ARG A 260 -13.50 -5.99 -18.46
CA ARG A 260 -14.04 -5.43 -17.24
C ARG A 260 -14.64 -4.06 -17.51
N TYR A 261 -15.79 -3.81 -16.92
CA TYR A 261 -16.42 -2.50 -16.89
C TYR A 261 -16.52 -2.08 -15.44
N ASP A 262 -15.59 -1.23 -15.00
CA ASP A 262 -15.39 -0.86 -13.60
C ASP A 262 -15.82 0.58 -13.33
N GLY A 263 -16.54 0.78 -12.23
CA GLY A 263 -16.93 2.09 -11.70
C GLY A 263 -16.16 2.43 -10.42
N SER A 264 -15.53 3.62 -10.38
CA SER A 264 -14.81 4.14 -9.22
C SER A 264 -15.50 5.36 -8.62
N TYR A 265 -15.57 5.41 -7.30
CA TYR A 265 -16.06 6.55 -6.52
C TYR A 265 -15.13 7.78 -6.60
N LYS A 266 -13.89 7.61 -7.06
CA LYS A 266 -12.90 8.67 -7.17
C LYS A 266 -13.18 9.65 -8.29
N PHE A 267 -14.00 9.26 -9.27
CA PHE A 267 -14.32 10.08 -10.44
C PHE A 267 -15.77 10.57 -10.40
N ILE A 268 -16.01 11.71 -11.05
CA ILE A 268 -17.34 12.34 -11.09
C ILE A 268 -18.37 11.46 -11.81
N GLY A 269 -19.60 11.40 -11.26
CA GLY A 269 -20.62 10.50 -11.77
C GLY A 269 -21.54 11.07 -12.87
N ASN A 270 -21.67 12.38 -12.92
CA ASN A 270 -22.56 13.08 -13.83
C ASN A 270 -21.92 13.45 -15.19
N VAL A 271 -20.61 13.22 -15.34
CA VAL A 271 -19.90 13.38 -16.61
C VAL A 271 -19.69 12.01 -17.25
N SER A 272 -20.21 11.83 -18.47
CA SER A 272 -20.11 10.57 -19.20
C SER A 272 -18.65 10.13 -19.41
N GLY A 273 -18.39 8.84 -19.24
CA GLY A 273 -17.08 8.23 -19.50
C GLY A 273 -15.98 8.48 -18.46
N ARG A 274 -16.28 9.20 -17.36
CA ARG A 274 -15.25 9.48 -16.34
C ARG A 274 -15.24 8.43 -15.23
N ARG A 275 -16.38 8.18 -14.61
CA ARG A 275 -16.52 7.22 -13.51
C ARG A 275 -16.30 5.77 -13.95
N TRP A 276 -16.75 5.45 -15.15
CA TRP A 276 -16.76 4.10 -15.68
C TRP A 276 -15.64 3.90 -16.71
N GLY A 277 -14.85 2.86 -16.52
CA GLY A 277 -13.80 2.45 -17.45
C GLY A 277 -14.11 1.08 -18.04
N PHE A 278 -13.91 0.92 -19.35
CA PHE A 278 -13.97 -0.36 -20.03
C PHE A 278 -12.56 -0.84 -20.39
N PHE A 279 -12.22 -2.05 -19.97
CA PHE A 279 -10.89 -2.64 -20.07
C PHE A 279 -10.98 -4.01 -20.76
N PRO A 280 -10.93 -4.05 -22.09
CA PRO A 280 -10.94 -5.29 -22.86
C PRO A 280 -9.58 -5.96 -22.92
N SER A 281 -9.60 -7.28 -23.15
CA SER A 281 -8.40 -8.07 -23.41
C SER A 281 -8.73 -9.19 -24.41
N VAL A 282 -7.82 -9.46 -25.31
CA VAL A 282 -7.89 -10.54 -26.31
C VAL A 282 -6.61 -11.33 -26.26
N SER A 283 -6.70 -12.65 -26.30
CA SER A 283 -5.54 -13.51 -26.47
C SER A 283 -5.79 -14.61 -27.52
N LEU A 284 -4.78 -14.89 -28.28
CA LEU A 284 -4.74 -15.89 -29.34
C LEU A 284 -3.63 -16.90 -29.05
N GLY A 285 -3.91 -18.16 -29.28
CA GLY A 285 -2.92 -19.23 -29.20
C GLY A 285 -3.08 -20.19 -30.37
N TRP A 286 -1.97 -20.53 -31.01
CA TRP A 286 -1.94 -21.53 -32.05
C TRP A 286 -0.91 -22.62 -31.75
N ARG A 287 -1.40 -23.84 -31.54
CA ARG A 287 -0.53 -25.01 -31.33
C ARG A 287 -0.14 -25.61 -32.67
N MET A 288 0.92 -25.06 -33.22
CA MET A 288 1.43 -25.50 -34.53
C MET A 288 1.85 -26.97 -34.52
N SER A 289 2.33 -27.48 -33.39
CA SER A 289 2.71 -28.90 -33.24
C SER A 289 1.56 -29.89 -33.51
N GLU A 290 0.30 -29.42 -33.38
CA GLU A 290 -0.88 -30.25 -33.65
C GLU A 290 -1.31 -30.25 -35.14
N GLU A 291 -0.68 -29.42 -35.97
CA GLU A 291 -1.00 -29.36 -37.40
C GLU A 291 -0.40 -30.53 -38.19
N ASN A 292 -1.07 -30.90 -39.29
CA ASN A 292 -0.62 -32.02 -40.14
C ASN A 292 0.72 -31.75 -40.79
N PHE A 293 1.01 -30.51 -41.17
CA PHE A 293 2.28 -30.12 -41.78
C PHE A 293 3.47 -30.22 -40.81
N PHE A 294 3.18 -30.23 -39.47
CA PHE A 294 4.20 -30.34 -38.43
C PHE A 294 4.61 -31.78 -38.14
N ALA A 295 3.90 -32.79 -38.71
CA ALA A 295 4.13 -34.21 -38.45
C ALA A 295 5.60 -34.68 -38.59
N PRO A 296 6.40 -34.23 -39.56
CA PRO A 296 7.81 -34.62 -39.69
C PRO A 296 8.69 -34.18 -38.52
N LEU A 297 8.31 -33.12 -37.80
CA LEU A 297 9.09 -32.53 -36.72
C LEU A 297 8.69 -33.06 -35.33
N ARG A 298 7.61 -33.84 -35.21
CA ARG A 298 7.10 -34.33 -33.93
C ARG A 298 8.06 -35.26 -33.19
N ASN A 299 9.00 -35.88 -33.85
CA ASN A 299 10.03 -36.68 -33.19
C ASN A 299 11.03 -35.85 -32.37
N ALA A 300 11.21 -34.58 -32.72
CA ALA A 300 12.14 -33.69 -32.07
C ALA A 300 11.41 -32.60 -31.24
N VAL A 301 10.23 -32.16 -31.68
CA VAL A 301 9.46 -31.08 -31.08
C VAL A 301 8.15 -31.65 -30.52
N ASP A 302 8.04 -31.67 -29.20
CA ASP A 302 6.87 -32.19 -28.50
C ASP A 302 5.72 -31.18 -28.48
N ASN A 303 6.03 -29.90 -28.37
CA ASN A 303 5.04 -28.83 -28.38
C ASN A 303 5.65 -27.56 -28.99
N PHE A 304 4.93 -26.95 -29.90
CA PHE A 304 5.22 -25.60 -30.40
C PHE A 304 3.94 -24.81 -30.49
N LYS A 305 3.85 -23.75 -29.66
CA LYS A 305 2.68 -22.89 -29.57
C LYS A 305 3.08 -21.43 -29.73
N LEU A 306 2.42 -20.75 -30.64
CA LEU A 306 2.50 -19.29 -30.78
C LEU A 306 1.43 -18.62 -29.93
N ARG A 307 1.76 -17.47 -29.37
CA ARG A 307 0.86 -16.67 -28.54
C ARG A 307 0.90 -15.21 -28.98
N ALA A 308 -0.27 -14.57 -28.94
CA ALA A 308 -0.38 -13.12 -29.09
C ALA A 308 -1.48 -12.64 -28.15
N SER A 309 -1.28 -11.52 -27.51
CA SER A 309 -2.29 -10.91 -26.67
C SER A 309 -2.24 -9.39 -26.69
N PHE A 310 -3.41 -8.81 -26.50
CA PHE A 310 -3.62 -7.39 -26.27
C PHE A 310 -4.52 -7.26 -25.03
N GLY A 311 -4.17 -6.35 -24.11
CA GLY A 311 -4.99 -6.03 -22.95
C GLY A 311 -5.00 -4.55 -22.66
N SER A 312 -6.17 -4.07 -22.21
CA SER A 312 -6.32 -2.75 -21.61
C SER A 312 -6.53 -2.91 -20.11
N LEU A 313 -5.77 -2.18 -19.32
CA LEU A 313 -5.87 -2.15 -17.86
C LEU A 313 -6.17 -0.73 -17.41
N GLY A 314 -6.91 -0.58 -16.30
CA GLY A 314 -7.19 0.71 -15.69
C GLY A 314 -6.73 0.77 -14.26
N ASP A 315 -6.20 1.92 -13.85
CA ASP A 315 -5.86 2.23 -12.46
C ASP A 315 -6.48 3.55 -12.01
N ASP A 316 -6.93 3.60 -10.76
CA ASP A 316 -7.46 4.78 -10.10
C ASP A 316 -6.65 5.19 -8.85
N SER A 317 -5.51 4.55 -8.60
CA SER A 317 -4.76 4.70 -7.34
C SER A 317 -4.09 6.07 -7.21
N GLY A 318 -3.63 6.66 -8.29
CA GLY A 318 -2.88 7.92 -8.30
C GLY A 318 -3.69 9.18 -7.95
N SER A 319 -5.02 9.09 -7.76
CA SER A 319 -5.89 10.18 -7.35
C SER A 319 -6.35 10.03 -5.90
N ALA A 320 -6.49 11.16 -5.19
CA ALA A 320 -7.17 11.19 -3.91
C ALA A 320 -8.68 10.90 -4.08
N ALA A 321 -9.31 10.45 -2.99
CA ALA A 321 -10.76 10.32 -2.95
C ALA A 321 -11.42 11.69 -3.15
N TYR A 322 -12.47 11.73 -3.97
CA TYR A 322 -13.26 12.95 -4.22
C TYR A 322 -12.48 14.14 -4.79
N ALA A 323 -11.36 13.88 -5.51
CA ALA A 323 -10.55 14.95 -6.10
C ALA A 323 -11.29 15.78 -7.17
N PHE A 324 -12.49 15.39 -7.55
CA PHE A 324 -13.45 16.16 -8.35
C PHE A 324 -14.25 17.18 -7.54
N LEU A 325 -14.03 17.29 -6.23
CA LEU A 325 -14.64 18.29 -5.35
C LEU A 325 -13.57 19.22 -4.80
N SER A 326 -13.87 20.50 -4.67
CA SER A 326 -13.01 21.43 -3.92
C SER A 326 -13.20 21.20 -2.43
N THR A 327 -12.07 21.10 -1.71
CA THR A 327 -12.08 20.99 -0.26
C THR A 327 -11.43 22.21 0.38
N PHE A 328 -11.85 22.52 1.60
CA PHE A 328 -11.39 23.64 2.36
C PHE A 328 -10.82 23.18 3.70
N SER A 329 -9.83 23.89 4.20
CA SER A 329 -9.24 23.68 5.52
C SER A 329 -9.20 24.98 6.30
N ASN A 330 -9.31 24.86 7.63
CA ASN A 330 -9.07 25.97 8.52
C ASN A 330 -7.56 26.25 8.61
N VAL A 331 -7.17 27.49 8.53
CA VAL A 331 -5.79 27.93 8.77
C VAL A 331 -5.71 28.48 10.19
N SER A 332 -5.11 27.70 11.08
CA SER A 332 -5.03 28.01 12.52
C SER A 332 -3.63 28.39 13.01
N THR A 333 -2.59 28.22 12.19
CA THR A 333 -1.18 28.34 12.61
C THR A 333 -0.49 29.64 12.20
N ALA A 334 -1.10 30.42 11.31
CA ALA A 334 -0.67 31.77 10.98
C ALA A 334 -1.91 32.61 10.66
N PRO A 335 -1.94 33.91 10.97
CA PRO A 335 -3.07 34.75 10.59
C PRO A 335 -3.18 34.74 9.07
N SER A 336 -4.19 34.03 8.54
CA SER A 336 -4.44 33.98 7.11
C SER A 336 -5.04 35.27 6.57
N VAL A 337 -5.64 36.05 7.46
CA VAL A 337 -6.20 37.38 7.19
C VAL A 337 -5.93 38.28 8.39
N VAL A 338 -5.46 39.48 8.14
CA VAL A 338 -5.30 40.52 9.16
C VAL A 338 -6.46 41.53 8.99
N LEU A 339 -7.37 41.56 9.94
CA LEU A 339 -8.46 42.54 9.96
C LEU A 339 -8.27 43.48 11.16
N GLY A 340 -8.15 44.79 10.88
CA GLY A 340 -7.97 45.78 11.94
C GLY A 340 -6.68 45.58 12.76
N GLY A 341 -5.60 45.05 12.18
CA GLY A 341 -4.34 44.75 12.86
C GLY A 341 -4.35 43.43 13.68
N VAL A 342 -5.46 42.68 13.69
CA VAL A 342 -5.61 41.43 14.43
C VAL A 342 -5.65 40.27 13.43
N GLY A 343 -4.81 39.25 13.68
CA GLY A 343 -4.81 38.02 12.90
C GLY A 343 -6.08 37.20 13.17
N GLN A 344 -6.77 36.83 12.10
CA GLN A 344 -7.99 36.01 12.17
C GLN A 344 -7.72 34.65 11.56
N ASN A 345 -8.39 33.61 12.11
CA ASN A 345 -8.44 32.31 11.48
C ASN A 345 -9.24 32.42 10.17
N GLY A 346 -8.72 31.82 9.12
CA GLY A 346 -9.37 31.82 7.81
C GLY A 346 -9.65 30.44 7.29
N ILE A 347 -10.42 30.40 6.22
CA ILE A 347 -10.66 29.18 5.43
C ILE A 347 -9.85 29.32 4.13
N MET A 348 -9.07 28.28 3.82
CA MET A 348 -8.29 28.21 2.60
C MET A 348 -8.70 26.99 1.79
N THR A 349 -8.72 27.12 0.47
CA THR A 349 -8.90 25.96 -0.41
C THR A 349 -7.70 25.02 -0.27
N SER A 350 -7.93 23.81 0.18
CA SER A 350 -6.89 22.79 0.34
C SER A 350 -6.74 21.92 -0.90
N LEU A 351 -7.83 21.70 -1.63
CA LEU A 351 -7.85 20.94 -2.88
C LEU A 351 -8.71 21.69 -3.88
N VAL A 352 -8.15 21.97 -5.05
CA VAL A 352 -8.88 22.51 -6.19
C VAL A 352 -9.41 21.33 -7.03
N ALA A 353 -10.72 21.34 -7.26
CA ALA A 353 -11.43 20.28 -8.00
C ALA A 353 -10.90 20.07 -9.41
N ASN A 354 -10.94 18.82 -9.87
CA ASN A 354 -10.81 18.48 -11.27
C ASN A 354 -11.90 17.49 -11.69
N GLU A 355 -12.91 17.97 -12.34
CA GLU A 355 -14.01 17.15 -12.87
C GLU A 355 -13.61 16.33 -14.12
N LEU A 356 -12.43 16.64 -14.70
CA LEU A 356 -11.93 15.94 -15.88
C LEU A 356 -11.12 14.68 -15.54
N LEU A 357 -10.92 14.39 -14.27
CA LEU A 357 -10.20 13.18 -13.84
C LEU A 357 -10.87 11.91 -14.38
N THR A 358 -10.04 11.02 -14.87
CA THR A 358 -10.45 9.69 -15.37
C THR A 358 -9.40 8.64 -15.03
N TRP A 359 -9.67 7.41 -15.43
CA TRP A 359 -8.78 6.28 -15.25
C TRP A 359 -7.44 6.48 -15.95
N GLU A 360 -6.36 6.17 -15.26
CA GLU A 360 -5.08 5.84 -15.89
C GLU A 360 -5.25 4.57 -16.69
N ARG A 361 -4.66 4.50 -17.90
CA ARG A 361 -4.78 3.36 -18.80
C ARG A 361 -3.43 2.79 -19.16
N ASN A 362 -3.37 1.47 -19.23
CA ASN A 362 -2.23 0.75 -19.75
C ASN A 362 -2.67 -0.17 -20.89
N TYR A 363 -2.10 0.02 -22.08
CA TYR A 363 -2.23 -0.90 -23.21
C TYR A 363 -1.04 -1.82 -23.23
N SER A 364 -1.30 -3.12 -23.08
CA SER A 364 -0.28 -4.17 -23.04
C SER A 364 -0.40 -5.05 -24.29
N TYR A 365 0.67 -5.14 -25.03
CA TYR A 365 0.82 -6.02 -26.20
C TYR A 365 1.89 -7.05 -25.88
N ASN A 366 1.61 -8.32 -26.16
CA ASN A 366 2.57 -9.40 -25.98
C ASN A 366 2.49 -10.36 -27.16
N VAL A 367 3.65 -10.79 -27.65
CA VAL A 367 3.79 -11.85 -28.66
C VAL A 367 4.88 -12.80 -28.20
N GLY A 368 4.60 -14.09 -28.23
CA GLY A 368 5.55 -15.08 -27.76
C GLY A 368 5.33 -16.47 -28.32
N PHE A 369 6.22 -17.38 -27.96
CA PHE A 369 6.09 -18.79 -28.28
C PHE A 369 6.54 -19.69 -27.12
N ASP A 370 5.94 -20.87 -27.06
CA ASP A 370 6.33 -21.95 -26.15
C ASP A 370 6.84 -23.12 -27.01
N LEU A 371 8.07 -23.57 -26.77
CA LEU A 371 8.70 -24.68 -27.43
C LEU A 371 9.12 -25.73 -26.40
N ALA A 372 8.77 -26.98 -26.63
CA ALA A 372 9.29 -28.13 -25.89
C ALA A 372 9.85 -29.17 -26.87
N MET A 373 11.02 -29.70 -26.58
CA MET A 373 11.76 -30.62 -27.45
C MET A 373 12.28 -31.83 -26.69
N TRP A 374 12.44 -32.95 -27.41
CA TRP A 374 13.10 -34.19 -26.94
C TRP A 374 12.48 -34.76 -25.68
N SER A 375 11.16 -34.97 -25.72
CA SER A 375 10.37 -35.47 -24.57
C SER A 375 10.49 -34.58 -23.33
N GLY A 376 10.48 -33.25 -23.56
CA GLY A 376 10.52 -32.24 -22.50
C GLY A 376 11.91 -32.01 -21.90
N LYS A 377 12.99 -32.50 -22.52
CA LYS A 377 14.35 -32.25 -22.04
C LYS A 377 14.77 -30.80 -22.23
N LEU A 378 14.30 -30.15 -23.26
CA LEU A 378 14.53 -28.72 -23.49
C LEU A 378 13.21 -28.00 -23.64
N GLY A 379 13.00 -26.96 -22.82
CA GLY A 379 11.89 -26.01 -22.91
C GLY A 379 12.43 -24.62 -23.20
N VAL A 380 11.79 -23.90 -24.14
CA VAL A 380 12.05 -22.48 -24.42
C VAL A 380 10.73 -21.73 -24.39
N GLU A 381 10.64 -20.71 -23.54
CA GLU A 381 9.55 -19.74 -23.55
C GLU A 381 10.15 -18.39 -23.94
N PHE A 382 9.55 -17.75 -24.93
CA PHE A 382 9.96 -16.42 -25.39
C PHE A 382 8.76 -15.50 -25.41
N ASP A 383 8.92 -14.29 -24.90
CA ASP A 383 7.93 -13.23 -24.93
C ASP A 383 8.60 -11.90 -25.30
N ALA A 384 7.97 -11.17 -26.19
CA ALA A 384 8.26 -9.77 -26.48
C ALA A 384 7.04 -8.94 -26.12
N PHE A 385 7.22 -7.92 -25.32
CA PHE A 385 6.11 -7.10 -24.83
C PHE A 385 6.34 -5.61 -25.03
N TYR A 386 5.22 -4.91 -25.17
CA TYR A 386 5.15 -3.45 -25.19
C TYR A 386 3.97 -2.99 -24.35
N ASN A 387 4.24 -2.16 -23.33
CA ASN A 387 3.24 -1.54 -22.47
C ASN A 387 3.26 -0.03 -22.70
N TYR A 388 2.11 0.54 -22.98
CA TYR A 388 1.91 1.99 -23.09
C TYR A 388 0.93 2.46 -22.01
N ILE A 389 1.48 3.13 -21.01
CA ILE A 389 0.73 3.69 -19.88
C ILE A 389 0.50 5.17 -20.20
N PHE A 390 -0.74 5.62 -20.15
CA PHE A 390 -1.11 6.99 -20.46
C PHE A 390 -2.25 7.48 -19.56
N ASP A 391 -2.55 8.77 -19.61
CA ASP A 391 -3.45 9.40 -18.64
C ASP A 391 -3.04 9.14 -17.19
N ILE A 392 -1.72 9.09 -16.92
CA ILE A 392 -1.18 8.79 -15.59
C ILE A 392 -1.69 9.83 -14.61
N LEU A 393 -2.33 9.34 -13.56
CA LEU A 393 -2.86 10.14 -12.47
C LEU A 393 -1.75 10.63 -11.55
N GLY A 394 -1.70 11.91 -11.29
CA GLY A 394 -0.69 12.47 -10.40
C GLY A 394 -1.01 13.86 -9.88
N SER A 395 -0.20 14.32 -8.94
CA SER A 395 -0.29 15.68 -8.44
C SER A 395 0.21 16.66 -9.50
N ASN A 396 -0.52 17.73 -9.71
CA ASN A 396 -0.10 18.83 -10.58
C ASN A 396 1.00 19.67 -9.89
N THR A 397 2.25 19.42 -10.24
CA THR A 397 3.42 20.15 -9.70
C THR A 397 3.81 21.39 -10.54
N GLY A 398 3.35 21.45 -11.79
CA GLY A 398 3.68 22.52 -12.72
C GLY A 398 2.75 23.74 -12.61
N LYS A 399 2.63 24.35 -11.43
CA LYS A 399 1.75 25.51 -11.20
C LYS A 399 2.48 26.81 -11.54
N PRO A 400 2.12 27.55 -12.62
CA PRO A 400 2.68 28.87 -12.84
C PRO A 400 2.24 29.83 -11.72
N ALA A 401 3.20 30.51 -11.09
CA ALA A 401 2.96 31.45 -10.00
C ALA A 401 1.98 32.58 -10.39
N SER A 402 1.93 32.93 -11.69
CA SER A 402 1.07 33.98 -12.26
C SER A 402 -0.43 33.75 -12.16
N MET A 403 -0.86 32.48 -11.86
CA MET A 403 -2.29 32.14 -11.84
C MET A 403 -2.86 31.98 -10.42
N GLY A 404 -2.19 32.47 -9.39
CA GLY A 404 -2.74 32.61 -8.05
C GLY A 404 -3.06 31.31 -7.32
N GLY A 405 -2.52 30.18 -7.77
CA GLY A 405 -2.70 28.89 -7.07
C GLY A 405 -4.00 28.15 -7.33
N TYR A 406 -4.90 28.65 -8.15
CA TYR A 406 -6.19 28.01 -8.50
C TYR A 406 -6.03 27.01 -9.66
N TYR A 407 -5.29 25.94 -9.42
CA TYR A 407 -5.13 24.84 -10.37
C TYR A 407 -5.67 23.54 -9.78
N PRO A 408 -6.22 22.65 -10.62
CA PRO A 408 -6.54 21.31 -10.19
C PRO A 408 -5.33 20.66 -9.52
N THR A 409 -5.56 20.09 -8.33
CA THR A 409 -4.49 19.45 -7.55
C THR A 409 -4.05 18.13 -8.17
N TYR A 410 -4.99 17.43 -8.81
CA TYR A 410 -4.75 16.16 -9.50
C TYR A 410 -5.12 16.28 -10.97
N ILE A 411 -4.31 15.69 -11.83
CA ILE A 411 -4.50 15.69 -13.29
C ILE A 411 -4.09 14.34 -13.89
N ASN A 412 -4.59 14.07 -15.10
CA ASN A 412 -4.13 13.01 -15.99
C ASN A 412 -3.26 13.65 -17.07
N ASN A 413 -1.94 13.62 -16.98
CA ASN A 413 -1.10 14.34 -17.96
C ASN A 413 0.21 13.66 -18.35
N ASN A 414 0.55 12.52 -17.78
CA ASN A 414 1.79 11.83 -18.07
C ASN A 414 1.56 10.57 -18.89
N ALA A 415 2.59 10.15 -19.61
CA ALA A 415 2.62 8.88 -20.31
C ALA A 415 4.00 8.23 -20.15
N GLN A 416 4.03 6.90 -20.20
CA GLN A 416 5.24 6.10 -20.13
C GLN A 416 5.10 4.90 -21.05
N ASP A 417 6.15 4.52 -21.74
CA ASP A 417 6.23 3.26 -22.45
C ASP A 417 7.33 2.36 -21.87
N VAL A 418 7.04 1.08 -21.84
CA VAL A 418 7.95 0.01 -21.40
C VAL A 418 7.92 -1.10 -22.42
N LYS A 419 9.08 -1.51 -22.91
CA LYS A 419 9.24 -2.61 -23.87
C LYS A 419 10.37 -3.51 -23.45
N GLY A 420 10.22 -4.78 -23.69
CA GLY A 420 11.22 -5.77 -23.31
C GLY A 420 11.01 -7.12 -23.96
N ILE A 421 11.95 -8.01 -23.69
CA ILE A 421 11.91 -9.41 -24.06
C ILE A 421 12.20 -10.25 -22.81
N ASP A 422 11.47 -11.34 -22.68
CA ASP A 422 11.68 -12.35 -21.64
C ASP A 422 12.01 -13.68 -22.30
N VAL A 423 13.06 -14.35 -21.83
CA VAL A 423 13.47 -15.67 -22.31
C VAL A 423 13.65 -16.59 -21.11
N LYS A 424 12.96 -17.71 -21.14
CA LYS A 424 13.12 -18.77 -20.14
C LYS A 424 13.55 -20.05 -20.80
N LEU A 425 14.68 -20.58 -20.36
CA LEU A 425 15.22 -21.88 -20.77
C LEU A 425 15.06 -22.88 -19.65
N THR A 426 14.54 -24.05 -19.97
CA THR A 426 14.38 -25.15 -19.02
C THR A 426 15.07 -26.39 -19.60
N HIS A 427 15.96 -26.99 -18.82
CA HIS A 427 16.62 -28.27 -19.17
C HIS A 427 16.40 -29.28 -18.05
N ARG A 428 16.06 -30.52 -18.43
CA ARG A 428 15.84 -31.66 -17.52
C ARG A 428 16.71 -32.84 -17.88
#